data_1327758177a9678a3bd49f0f8b75ce2b
#
_entry.id   1327758177a9678a3bd49f0f8b75ce2b
#
_cell.length_a   1.000
_cell.length_b   1.000
_cell.length_c   1.000
_cell.angle_alpha   90.00
_cell.angle_beta   90.00
_cell.angle_gamma   90.00
#
_symmetry.space_group_name_H-M   'P 1'
#
loop_
_entity.id
_entity.type
_entity.pdbx_description
1 polymer ?
#
loop_
_entity_poly.entity_id
_entity_poly.type
_entity_poly.pdbx_seq_one_letter_code
_entity_poly.pdbx_strand_id
1 'polypeptide(L)'
;MENKYFAESEKEDLKKLEELNEKAHLFTSITPSQVKHYTDATGYTTNGFGETRYFNIELKNRNQVLLQDGRISGCSQTGKEYIDETIFIESHKAADMLLDTINGLEPLYINFLSNGWVLIYNLSKLTQRPKKYVNMRINSKGYKALEFGNRQGLYIKDAAIFDSNYNLIKKAGEDFI
;
A
#
# COMPACT_ATOMS: atom_id res chain seq x y z
N MET A 1 -14.89 4.17 23.56
CA MET A 1 -13.43 4.22 23.88
C MET A 1 -12.69 4.00 22.57
N GLU A 2 -12.08 5.04 22.02
CA GLU A 2 -11.18 4.87 20.88
C GLU A 2 -9.95 4.06 21.34
N ASN A 3 -9.56 3.10 20.52
CA ASN A 3 -8.42 2.25 20.86
C ASN A 3 -7.14 3.10 20.71
N LYS A 4 -6.56 3.54 21.80
CA LYS A 4 -5.40 4.45 21.87
C LYS A 4 -4.23 3.98 20.96
N TYR A 5 -4.07 2.65 20.80
CA TYR A 5 -3.05 2.06 19.93
C TYR A 5 -3.30 2.29 18.43
N PHE A 6 -4.56 2.34 17.99
CA PHE A 6 -4.89 2.65 16.60
C PHE A 6 -4.52 4.10 16.25
N ALA A 7 -4.88 5.04 17.10
CA ALA A 7 -4.57 6.45 16.87
C ALA A 7 -3.06 6.76 16.88
N GLU A 8 -2.26 6.01 17.63
CA GLU A 8 -0.80 6.15 17.67
C GLU A 8 -0.16 5.57 16.39
N SER A 9 -0.63 4.41 15.89
CA SER A 9 -0.16 3.81 14.65
C SER A 9 -0.46 4.68 13.42
N GLU A 10 -1.69 5.23 13.34
CA GLU A 10 -2.07 6.13 12.25
C GLU A 10 -1.20 7.40 12.21
N LYS A 11 -0.87 7.97 13.37
CA LYS A 11 0.03 9.13 13.44
C LYS A 11 1.45 8.82 12.97
N GLU A 12 1.95 7.64 13.31
CA GLU A 12 3.27 7.19 12.85
C GLU A 12 3.29 7.00 11.33
N ASP A 13 2.23 6.42 10.76
CA ASP A 13 2.10 6.21 9.32
C ASP A 13 2.06 7.54 8.56
N LEU A 14 1.28 8.50 9.04
CA LEU A 14 1.20 9.85 8.47
C LEU A 14 2.54 10.58 8.56
N LYS A 15 3.25 10.48 9.67
CA LYS A 15 4.59 11.07 9.80
C LYS A 15 5.57 10.51 8.77
N LYS A 16 5.55 9.20 8.52
CA LYS A 16 6.37 8.58 7.46
C LYS A 16 6.00 9.09 6.07
N LEU A 17 4.71 9.31 5.81
CA LEU A 17 4.25 9.89 4.55
C LEU A 17 4.74 11.32 4.37
N GLU A 18 4.72 12.14 5.42
CA GLU A 18 5.26 13.50 5.42
C GLU A 18 6.77 13.48 5.14
N GLU A 19 7.54 12.64 5.83
CA GLU A 19 8.99 12.47 5.63
C GLU A 19 9.33 12.01 4.20
N LEU A 20 8.55 11.07 3.65
CA LEU A 20 8.68 10.64 2.25
C LEU A 20 8.42 11.82 1.31
N ASN A 21 7.37 12.59 1.54
CA ASN A 21 7.03 13.71 0.68
C ASN A 21 8.05 14.86 0.78
N GLU A 22 8.58 15.16 1.95
CA GLU A 22 9.63 16.17 2.13
C GLU A 22 10.88 15.86 1.30
N LYS A 23 11.24 14.59 1.17
CA LYS A 23 12.46 14.16 0.44
C LYS A 23 12.21 13.85 -1.03
N ALA A 24 11.10 13.20 -1.36
CA ALA A 24 10.81 12.75 -2.72
C ALA A 24 9.93 13.71 -3.53
N HIS A 25 9.35 14.73 -2.88
CA HIS A 25 8.49 15.75 -3.51
C HIS A 25 7.35 15.17 -4.37
N LEU A 26 6.68 14.13 -3.86
CA LEU A 26 5.64 13.41 -4.60
C LEU A 26 4.33 14.21 -4.70
N PHE A 27 4.01 14.97 -3.65
CA PHE A 27 2.74 15.68 -3.54
C PHE A 27 2.97 17.18 -3.30
N THR A 28 2.15 18.00 -3.92
CA THR A 28 2.07 19.43 -3.64
C THR A 28 1.48 19.69 -2.26
N SER A 29 0.50 18.86 -1.87
CA SER A 29 -0.10 18.89 -0.54
C SER A 29 -0.66 17.52 -0.16
N ILE A 30 -0.66 17.24 1.14
CA ILE A 30 -1.25 16.06 1.78
C ILE A 30 -2.18 16.54 2.87
N THR A 31 -3.35 15.91 2.97
CA THR A 31 -4.33 16.16 4.02
C THR A 31 -4.72 14.83 4.67
N PRO A 32 -4.47 14.65 5.97
CA PRO A 32 -4.94 13.46 6.70
C PRO A 32 -6.45 13.29 6.56
N SER A 33 -6.90 12.06 6.41
CA SER A 33 -8.33 11.75 6.37
C SER A 33 -8.97 11.94 7.74
N GLN A 34 -10.26 12.22 7.75
CA GLN A 34 -11.01 12.30 9.00
C GLN A 34 -11.12 10.89 9.65
N VAL A 35 -11.22 10.87 10.97
CA VAL A 35 -11.42 9.63 11.73
C VAL A 35 -12.54 8.77 11.12
N LYS A 36 -12.27 7.47 10.91
CA LYS A 36 -13.14 6.47 10.28
C LYS A 36 -13.29 6.54 8.76
N HIS A 37 -12.45 7.27 8.07
CA HIS A 37 -12.36 7.15 6.61
C HIS A 37 -11.67 5.82 6.24
N TYR A 38 -11.99 5.26 5.07
CA TYR A 38 -11.37 3.99 4.60
C TYR A 38 -9.97 4.18 4.03
N THR A 39 -9.49 5.43 3.86
CA THR A 39 -8.11 5.78 3.51
C THR A 39 -7.51 6.70 4.56
N ASP A 40 -6.18 6.70 4.67
CA ASP A 40 -5.45 7.42 5.73
C ASP A 40 -5.22 8.89 5.39
N ALA A 41 -5.11 9.22 4.09
CA ALA A 41 -4.90 10.59 3.63
C ALA A 41 -5.46 10.82 2.22
N THR A 42 -5.60 12.09 1.87
CA THR A 42 -5.76 12.55 0.48
C THR A 42 -4.58 13.45 0.12
N GLY A 43 -4.23 13.51 -1.17
CA GLY A 43 -3.17 14.38 -1.64
C GLY A 43 -3.43 14.85 -3.06
N TYR A 44 -2.66 15.84 -3.51
CA TYR A 44 -2.64 16.21 -4.90
C TYR A 44 -1.23 16.60 -5.35
N THR A 45 -0.98 16.47 -6.64
CA THR A 45 0.20 17.00 -7.30
C THR A 45 -0.22 17.87 -8.48
N THR A 46 0.58 18.90 -8.78
CA THR A 46 0.37 19.76 -9.95
C THR A 46 1.64 19.76 -10.78
N ASN A 47 1.55 19.36 -12.04
CA ASN A 47 2.70 19.37 -12.94
C ASN A 47 3.06 20.78 -13.43
N GLY A 48 4.17 20.92 -14.15
CA GLY A 48 4.66 22.20 -14.68
C GLY A 48 3.72 22.86 -15.71
N PHE A 49 2.70 22.17 -16.20
CA PHE A 49 1.67 22.68 -17.12
C PHE A 49 0.38 23.10 -16.39
N GLY A 50 0.33 22.98 -15.06
CA GLY A 50 -0.84 23.33 -14.25
C GLY A 50 -1.90 22.24 -14.16
N GLU A 51 -1.67 21.05 -14.69
CA GLU A 51 -2.58 19.91 -14.54
C GLU A 51 -2.47 19.35 -13.13
N THR A 52 -3.60 19.19 -12.46
CA THR A 52 -3.67 18.69 -11.09
C THR A 52 -4.25 17.29 -11.07
N ARG A 53 -3.58 16.37 -10.37
CA ARG A 53 -4.05 15.01 -10.09
C ARG A 53 -4.31 14.88 -8.61
N TYR A 54 -5.40 14.21 -8.26
CA TYR A 54 -5.84 14.01 -6.88
C TYR A 54 -5.74 12.54 -6.53
N PHE A 55 -5.38 12.26 -5.28
CA PHE A 55 -5.14 10.91 -4.80
C PHE A 55 -5.89 10.63 -3.50
N ASN A 56 -6.41 9.43 -3.35
CA ASN A 56 -6.69 8.84 -2.07
C ASN A 56 -5.55 7.87 -1.69
N ILE A 57 -5.09 7.95 -0.44
CA ILE A 57 -3.86 7.31 0.00
C ILE A 57 -4.14 6.40 1.19
N GLU A 58 -3.82 5.13 1.03
CA GLU A 58 -3.79 4.13 2.10
C GLU A 58 -2.35 3.81 2.46
N LEU A 59 -2.04 3.83 3.74
CA LEU A 59 -0.71 3.58 4.30
C LEU A 59 -0.64 2.22 4.99
N LYS A 60 0.51 1.56 4.93
CA LYS A 60 0.71 0.30 5.64
C LYS A 60 2.16 0.12 6.08
N ASN A 61 2.37 -0.06 7.37
CA ASN A 61 3.63 -0.57 7.90
C ASN A 61 3.70 -2.09 7.76
N ARG A 62 4.85 -2.60 7.31
CA ARG A 62 5.06 -4.01 7.01
C ARG A 62 6.30 -4.56 7.72
N ASN A 63 6.14 -5.69 8.39
CA ASN A 63 7.25 -6.47 8.92
C ASN A 63 7.93 -7.33 7.84
N GLN A 64 8.11 -6.75 6.65
CA GLN A 64 8.68 -7.39 5.49
C GLN A 64 9.88 -6.59 5.03
N VAL A 65 10.83 -7.25 4.35
CA VAL A 65 12.00 -6.62 3.75
C VAL A 65 12.02 -6.87 2.25
N LEU A 66 12.42 -5.88 1.48
CA LEU A 66 12.70 -6.04 0.06
C LEU A 66 14.09 -6.66 -0.10
N LEU A 67 14.18 -7.76 -0.85
CA LEU A 67 15.41 -8.46 -1.19
C LEU A 67 16.04 -7.87 -2.45
N GLN A 68 17.33 -8.13 -2.66
CA GLN A 68 18.07 -7.63 -3.84
C GLN A 68 17.52 -8.16 -5.17
N ASP A 69 16.88 -9.33 -5.16
CA ASP A 69 16.25 -9.93 -6.35
C ASP A 69 14.84 -9.39 -6.66
N GLY A 70 14.38 -8.38 -5.91
CA GLY A 70 13.08 -7.75 -6.10
C GLY A 70 11.91 -8.50 -5.48
N ARG A 71 12.15 -9.55 -4.69
CA ARG A 71 11.13 -10.24 -3.89
C ARG A 71 11.07 -9.67 -2.48
N ILE A 72 10.00 -9.97 -1.76
CA ILE A 72 9.90 -9.65 -0.33
C ILE A 72 10.07 -10.90 0.51
N SER A 73 10.74 -10.73 1.65
CA SER A 73 10.81 -11.72 2.72
C SER A 73 10.01 -11.24 3.92
N GLY A 74 9.35 -12.14 4.61
CA GLY A 74 8.59 -11.84 5.81
C GLY A 74 8.41 -13.09 6.67
N CYS A 75 7.78 -12.88 7.83
CA CYS A 75 7.45 -13.95 8.76
C CYS A 75 5.92 -14.00 8.95
N SER A 76 5.35 -15.19 8.84
CA SER A 76 3.93 -15.40 9.09
C SER A 76 3.60 -15.26 10.58
N GLN A 77 2.32 -15.13 10.91
CA GLN A 77 1.86 -15.12 12.31
C GLN A 77 2.23 -16.38 13.09
N THR A 78 2.50 -17.49 12.40
CA THR A 78 2.96 -18.76 12.99
C THR A 78 4.49 -18.87 13.08
N GLY A 79 5.22 -17.80 12.80
CA GLY A 79 6.69 -17.77 12.84
C GLY A 79 7.38 -18.40 11.63
N LYS A 80 6.63 -18.82 10.61
CA LYS A 80 7.22 -19.39 9.38
C LYS A 80 7.67 -18.29 8.44
N GLU A 81 8.95 -18.31 8.06
CA GLU A 81 9.49 -17.43 7.03
C GLU A 81 8.92 -17.77 5.65
N TYR A 82 8.75 -16.75 4.83
CA TYR A 82 8.33 -16.88 3.45
C TYR A 82 9.02 -15.85 2.56
N ILE A 83 9.11 -16.15 1.27
CA ILE A 83 9.55 -15.25 0.21
C ILE A 83 8.42 -15.21 -0.82
N ASP A 84 8.00 -14.01 -1.23
CA ASP A 84 6.95 -13.82 -2.23
C ASP A 84 7.34 -12.69 -3.20
N GLU A 85 6.75 -12.69 -4.37
CA GLU A 85 6.85 -11.64 -5.38
C GLU A 85 5.74 -10.60 -5.28
N THR A 86 4.87 -10.74 -4.27
CA THR A 86 3.71 -9.89 -4.05
C THR A 86 3.61 -9.39 -2.62
N ILE A 87 2.99 -8.22 -2.47
CA ILE A 87 2.51 -7.68 -1.18
C ILE A 87 0.98 -7.65 -1.21
N PHE A 88 0.30 -7.81 -0.07
CA PHE A 88 -1.16 -7.87 -0.11
C PHE A 88 -1.85 -6.62 0.36
N ILE A 89 -3.03 -6.41 -0.26
CA ILE A 89 -4.06 -5.47 0.17
C ILE A 89 -5.35 -6.25 0.45
N GLU A 90 -6.15 -5.80 1.40
CA GLU A 90 -7.49 -6.32 1.64
C GLU A 90 -8.38 -6.03 0.42
N SER A 91 -9.12 -7.06 -0.06
CA SER A 91 -9.89 -6.96 -1.30
C SER A 91 -10.99 -5.90 -1.26
N HIS A 92 -11.67 -5.74 -0.10
CA HIS A 92 -12.69 -4.71 0.07
C HIS A 92 -12.06 -3.30 0.03
N LYS A 93 -10.92 -3.09 0.69
CA LYS A 93 -10.21 -1.82 0.70
C LYS A 93 -9.74 -1.42 -0.71
N ALA A 94 -9.17 -2.36 -1.46
CA ALA A 94 -8.80 -2.13 -2.85
C ALA A 94 -10.00 -1.75 -3.72
N ALA A 95 -11.16 -2.40 -3.51
CA ALA A 95 -12.39 -2.10 -4.23
C ALA A 95 -12.92 -0.71 -3.89
N ASP A 96 -12.97 -0.34 -2.61
CA ASP A 96 -13.43 0.97 -2.15
C ASP A 96 -12.55 2.09 -2.73
N MET A 97 -11.22 1.93 -2.68
CA MET A 97 -10.28 2.88 -3.25
C MET A 97 -10.43 3.02 -4.77
N LEU A 98 -10.68 1.91 -5.49
CA LEU A 98 -10.88 1.95 -6.93
C LEU A 98 -12.21 2.60 -7.32
N LEU A 99 -13.26 2.53 -6.50
CA LEU A 99 -14.52 3.23 -6.74
C LEU A 99 -14.34 4.76 -6.76
N ASP A 100 -13.40 5.29 -5.99
CA ASP A 100 -13.13 6.73 -5.98
C ASP A 100 -12.54 7.29 -7.28
N THR A 101 -12.06 6.43 -8.16
CA THR A 101 -11.63 6.86 -9.50
C THR A 101 -12.79 7.50 -10.30
N ILE A 102 -14.04 7.15 -10.00
CA ILE A 102 -15.24 7.77 -10.57
C ILE A 102 -15.31 9.26 -10.19
N ASN A 103 -14.78 9.62 -9.03
CA ASN A 103 -14.71 10.98 -8.51
C ASN A 103 -13.37 11.69 -8.88
N GLY A 104 -12.56 11.08 -9.74
CA GLY A 104 -11.28 11.63 -10.17
C GLY A 104 -10.14 11.48 -9.17
N LEU A 105 -10.29 10.62 -8.15
CA LEU A 105 -9.24 10.32 -7.18
C LEU A 105 -8.47 9.07 -7.61
N GLU A 106 -7.15 9.18 -7.77
CA GLU A 106 -6.29 8.03 -8.07
C GLU A 106 -5.91 7.29 -6.78
N PRO A 107 -6.11 5.96 -6.72
CA PRO A 107 -5.87 5.18 -5.50
C PRO A 107 -4.39 4.83 -5.35
N LEU A 108 -3.74 5.37 -4.31
CA LEU A 108 -2.36 5.06 -3.96
C LEU A 108 -2.29 4.19 -2.71
N TYR A 109 -1.59 3.07 -2.83
CA TYR A 109 -1.29 2.16 -1.72
C TYR A 109 0.19 2.20 -1.40
N ILE A 110 0.56 2.79 -0.25
CA ILE A 110 1.94 3.03 0.16
C ILE A 110 2.31 2.07 1.28
N ASN A 111 3.37 1.30 1.09
CA ASN A 111 3.85 0.32 2.05
C ASN A 111 5.25 0.68 2.53
N PHE A 112 5.38 0.94 3.83
CA PHE A 112 6.66 1.14 4.49
C PHE A 112 7.17 -0.20 5.01
N LEU A 113 8.31 -0.66 4.50
CA LEU A 113 8.92 -1.93 4.87
C LEU A 113 9.82 -1.78 6.09
N SER A 114 10.06 -2.87 6.82
CA SER A 114 10.85 -2.84 8.05
C SER A 114 12.33 -2.50 7.84
N ASN A 115 12.86 -2.64 6.63
CA ASN A 115 14.21 -2.21 6.26
C ASN A 115 14.26 -0.76 5.73
N GLY A 116 13.19 0.01 5.89
CA GLY A 116 13.10 1.41 5.49
C GLY A 116 12.76 1.65 4.02
N TRP A 117 12.66 0.60 3.19
CA TRP A 117 12.24 0.75 1.81
C TRP A 117 10.75 1.05 1.71
N VAL A 118 10.35 1.74 0.63
CA VAL A 118 8.94 2.10 0.38
C VAL A 118 8.50 1.56 -0.97
N LEU A 119 7.33 0.92 -0.98
CA LEU A 119 6.65 0.45 -2.19
C LEU A 119 5.37 1.25 -2.38
N ILE A 120 5.23 1.93 -3.52
CA ILE A 120 4.03 2.69 -3.84
C ILE A 120 3.35 2.09 -5.07
N TYR A 121 2.07 1.77 -4.93
CA TYR A 121 1.22 1.26 -6.00
C TYR A 121 0.15 2.29 -6.36
N ASN A 122 -0.02 2.56 -7.64
CA ASN A 122 -1.25 3.16 -8.14
C ASN A 122 -2.17 2.02 -8.58
N LEU A 123 -3.24 1.77 -7.82
CA LEU A 123 -4.10 0.60 -8.04
C LEU A 123 -4.87 0.68 -9.36
N SER A 124 -5.05 1.87 -9.93
CA SER A 124 -5.69 2.04 -11.24
C SER A 124 -4.75 1.77 -12.42
N LYS A 125 -3.43 1.65 -12.17
CA LYS A 125 -2.38 1.52 -13.19
C LYS A 125 -1.59 0.21 -13.09
N LEU A 126 -2.12 -0.79 -12.40
CA LEU A 126 -1.48 -2.10 -12.30
C LEU A 126 -1.38 -2.75 -13.69
N THR A 127 -0.18 -3.24 -14.05
CA THR A 127 0.07 -3.92 -15.32
C THR A 127 -0.34 -5.39 -15.29
N GLN A 128 -0.45 -5.94 -14.08
CA GLN A 128 -0.83 -7.33 -13.85
C GLN A 128 -2.08 -7.44 -13.00
N ARG A 129 -2.92 -8.43 -13.33
CA ARG A 129 -4.04 -8.79 -12.48
C ARG A 129 -3.53 -9.26 -11.11
N PRO A 130 -4.02 -8.68 -10.00
CA PRO A 130 -3.62 -9.08 -8.66
C PRO A 130 -3.78 -10.59 -8.42
N LYS A 131 -2.81 -11.19 -7.74
CA LYS A 131 -2.84 -12.61 -7.35
C LYS A 131 -3.94 -12.82 -6.30
N LYS A 132 -4.83 -13.78 -6.54
CA LYS A 132 -5.84 -14.14 -5.55
C LYS A 132 -5.24 -15.11 -4.53
N TYR A 133 -5.37 -14.80 -3.25
CA TYR A 133 -5.03 -15.72 -2.18
C TYR A 133 -6.28 -16.50 -1.74
N VAL A 134 -6.11 -17.80 -1.64
CA VAL A 134 -7.14 -18.70 -1.12
C VAL A 134 -6.66 -19.21 0.23
N ASN A 135 -7.36 -18.85 1.30
CA ASN A 135 -7.11 -19.40 2.64
C ASN A 135 -7.89 -20.69 2.82
N MET A 136 -7.21 -21.73 3.28
CA MET A 136 -7.90 -22.91 3.81
C MET A 136 -8.19 -22.69 5.30
N ARG A 137 -9.46 -22.55 5.67
CA ARG A 137 -9.88 -22.64 7.08
C ARG A 137 -10.23 -24.08 7.42
N ILE A 138 -9.74 -24.53 8.55
CA ILE A 138 -10.22 -25.76 9.20
C ILE A 138 -11.32 -25.29 10.15
N ASN A 139 -12.56 -25.71 9.92
CA ASN A 139 -13.64 -25.42 10.85
C ASN A 139 -13.51 -26.24 12.14
N SER A 140 -14.32 -25.92 13.16
CA SER A 140 -14.30 -26.61 14.47
C SER A 140 -14.63 -28.12 14.39
N LYS A 141 -15.10 -28.62 13.24
CA LYS A 141 -15.37 -30.04 12.96
C LYS A 141 -14.27 -30.72 12.15
N GLY A 142 -13.13 -30.02 11.89
CA GLY A 142 -12.01 -30.57 11.15
C GLY A 142 -12.16 -30.58 9.62
N TYR A 143 -13.25 -30.05 9.07
CA TYR A 143 -13.44 -29.93 7.62
C TYR A 143 -12.62 -28.76 7.07
N LYS A 144 -11.89 -29.01 5.98
CA LYS A 144 -11.19 -27.96 5.22
C LYS A 144 -12.20 -27.25 4.33
N ALA A 145 -12.45 -25.96 4.61
CA ALA A 145 -13.21 -25.10 3.71
C ALA A 145 -12.23 -24.18 2.97
N LEU A 146 -12.39 -24.09 1.65
CA LEU A 146 -11.70 -23.08 0.84
C LEU A 146 -12.46 -21.76 1.05
N GLU A 147 -11.88 -20.86 1.83
CA GLU A 147 -12.30 -19.46 1.83
C GLU A 147 -11.47 -18.70 0.80
N PHE A 148 -12.15 -18.06 -0.15
CA PHE A 148 -11.48 -17.05 -0.98
C PHE A 148 -10.99 -15.95 -0.05
N GLY A 149 -9.65 -15.84 0.05
CA GLY A 149 -9.05 -14.88 0.95
C GLY A 149 -9.52 -13.46 0.64
N ASN A 150 -9.85 -12.70 1.67
CA ASN A 150 -10.19 -11.28 1.58
C ASN A 150 -8.98 -10.42 1.18
N ARG A 151 -7.97 -11.00 0.52
CA ARG A 151 -6.70 -10.37 0.18
C ARG A 151 -6.33 -10.62 -1.27
N GLN A 152 -5.72 -9.60 -1.86
CA GLN A 152 -5.12 -9.64 -3.21
C GLN A 152 -3.63 -9.38 -3.09
N GLY A 153 -2.81 -10.10 -3.87
CA GLY A 153 -1.37 -9.87 -3.97
C GLY A 153 -1.05 -8.92 -5.12
N LEU A 154 -0.41 -7.81 -4.80
CA LEU A 154 0.11 -6.84 -5.76
C LEU A 154 1.56 -7.20 -6.08
N TYR A 155 1.91 -7.37 -7.34
CA TYR A 155 3.27 -7.72 -7.76
C TYR A 155 4.25 -6.57 -7.49
N ILE A 156 5.42 -6.89 -6.92
CA ILE A 156 6.46 -5.88 -6.61
C ILE A 156 6.91 -5.13 -7.86
N LYS A 157 6.85 -5.77 -9.03
CA LYS A 157 7.21 -5.12 -10.29
C LYS A 157 6.26 -3.99 -10.70
N ASP A 158 5.05 -3.94 -10.17
CA ASP A 158 4.08 -2.87 -10.41
C ASP A 158 4.24 -1.69 -9.43
N ALA A 159 5.16 -1.78 -8.47
CA ALA A 159 5.43 -0.71 -7.54
C ALA A 159 6.50 0.27 -8.06
N ALA A 160 6.35 1.55 -7.73
CA ALA A 160 7.50 2.43 -7.60
C ALA A 160 8.22 2.08 -6.29
N ILE A 161 9.54 2.07 -6.33
CA ILE A 161 10.38 1.62 -5.23
C ILE A 161 11.31 2.74 -4.81
N PHE A 162 11.28 3.07 -3.52
CA PHE A 162 12.19 4.03 -2.90
C PHE A 162 13.07 3.31 -1.88
N ASP A 163 14.33 3.71 -1.78
CA ASP A 163 15.25 3.21 -0.77
C ASP A 163 14.97 3.82 0.63
N SER A 164 15.74 3.42 1.63
CA SER A 164 15.61 3.93 3.00
C SER A 164 15.95 5.42 3.19
N ASN A 165 16.51 6.07 2.17
CA ASN A 165 16.74 7.51 2.13
C ASN A 165 15.69 8.25 1.29
N TYR A 166 14.67 7.51 0.84
CA TYR A 166 13.61 7.97 -0.05
C TYR A 166 14.07 8.40 -1.46
N ASN A 167 15.19 7.86 -1.94
CA ASN A 167 15.58 8.01 -3.33
C ASN A 167 14.78 7.04 -4.20
N LEU A 168 14.27 7.53 -5.33
CA LEU A 168 13.55 6.69 -6.28
C LEU A 168 14.54 5.73 -6.98
N ILE A 169 14.38 4.44 -6.75
CA ILE A 169 15.20 3.37 -7.34
C ILE A 169 14.55 2.81 -8.61
N LYS A 170 13.22 2.70 -8.63
CA LYS A 170 12.45 2.16 -9.73
C LYS A 170 11.12 2.89 -9.88
N LYS A 171 10.81 3.31 -11.11
CA LYS A 171 9.47 3.81 -11.48
C LYS A 171 8.51 2.67 -11.76
N ALA A 172 7.23 2.86 -11.46
CA ALA A 172 6.13 1.93 -11.77
C ALA A 172 5.41 2.29 -13.09
N GLY A 173 6.12 2.83 -14.08
CA GLY A 173 5.56 3.38 -15.31
C GLY A 173 5.87 4.87 -15.46
N GLU A 174 5.51 5.45 -16.62
CA GLU A 174 5.88 6.86 -16.92
C GLU A 174 5.05 7.87 -16.13
N ASP A 175 3.78 7.57 -15.85
CA ASP A 175 2.81 8.48 -15.19
C ASP A 175 2.37 7.99 -13.82
N PHE A 176 3.32 7.56 -13.00
CA PHE A 176 3.04 6.91 -11.74
C PHE A 176 2.40 7.89 -10.71
N ILE A 177 2.98 9.05 -10.49
CA ILE A 177 2.48 10.19 -9.72
C ILE A 177 2.75 11.48 -10.51
#